data_bc4cf609240bc424c74a521946c54c44
#
_entry.id   bc4cf609240bc424c74a521946c54c44
#
_cell.length_a   1.000
_cell.length_b   1.000
_cell.length_c   1.000
_cell.angle_alpha   90.00
_cell.angle_beta   90.00
_cell.angle_gamma   90.00
#
_symmetry.space_group_name_H-M   'P 1'
#
loop_
_entity.id
_entity.type
_entity.pdbx_description
1 polymer ?
#
loop_
_entity_poly.entity_id
_entity_poly.type
_entity_poly.pdbx_seq_one_letter_code
_entity_poly.pdbx_strand_id
1 'polypeptide(L)'
;MHHKNHNLNQKMEIKKAIELLYEGKKMELNSIQITGGEITMYSEFMLSLIPHAKKLAIRVNKPPTNAYIAKDKNNAAEFFKNLKEINYTSGFRLSIDPYHQERIPINWIADFIIEYSRYFKLSSLTIGSSYYDKEKIFTLYDELILLLKNHFKSVELIKEKKVIMIDGYKIKYGIWKPTRPSWQPLYDYEVELKKITNTMHCLGPKGVGYLWIEPDFKVRVCSCNGNNFLDYLIIGDLKKDKLIDIINRAKQNPVFKILANYGPAGLRDFLNFNEIIISPEKKYTFMCELCNEILANKNYIDKIIENYNRFFLNEEVAKL
;
A
#
# COMPACT_ATOMS: atom_id res chain seq x y z
N MET A 1 14.91 2.02 -4.31
CA MET A 1 13.87 2.26 -5.33
C MET A 1 14.18 3.57 -6.03
N HIS A 2 14.63 3.54 -7.28
CA HIS A 2 14.85 4.76 -8.05
C HIS A 2 13.51 5.16 -8.68
N HIS A 3 12.79 6.07 -8.01
CA HIS A 3 11.70 6.78 -8.65
C HIS A 3 12.31 7.75 -9.67
N LYS A 4 12.40 7.34 -10.94
CA LYS A 4 12.69 8.29 -12.01
C LYS A 4 11.59 9.34 -11.99
N ASN A 5 11.96 10.60 -11.70
CA ASN A 5 11.12 11.81 -11.79
C ASN A 5 10.20 12.18 -10.61
N HIS A 6 10.25 11.55 -9.45
CA HIS A 6 9.62 12.15 -8.28
C HIS A 6 10.62 13.07 -7.57
N ASN A 7 10.27 14.34 -7.45
CA ASN A 7 10.99 15.26 -6.59
C ASN A 7 10.83 14.76 -5.13
N LEU A 8 11.86 14.11 -4.60
CA LEU A 8 11.85 13.47 -3.28
C LEU A 8 11.48 14.41 -2.13
N ASN A 9 11.52 15.71 -2.37
CA ASN A 9 11.18 16.76 -1.41
C ASN A 9 9.73 17.27 -1.57
N GLN A 10 8.94 16.73 -2.50
CA GLN A 10 7.59 17.19 -2.72
C GLN A 10 6.66 16.69 -1.62
N LYS A 11 5.97 17.62 -0.97
CA LYS A 11 5.00 17.36 0.10
C LYS A 11 3.62 17.81 -0.35
N MET A 12 2.60 17.07 0.05
CA MET A 12 1.23 17.53 -0.11
C MET A 12 0.97 18.70 0.85
N GLU A 13 0.33 19.75 0.35
CA GLU A 13 -0.09 20.87 1.16
C GLU A 13 -1.18 20.44 2.17
N ILE A 14 -0.96 20.74 3.46
CA ILE A 14 -1.87 20.31 4.56
C ILE A 14 -3.29 20.84 4.33
N LYS A 15 -3.44 22.11 3.97
CA LYS A 15 -4.75 22.72 3.70
C LYS A 15 -5.50 21.96 2.62
N LYS A 16 -4.82 21.61 1.53
CA LYS A 16 -5.43 20.85 0.42
C LYS A 16 -5.78 19.42 0.83
N ALA A 17 -4.95 18.74 1.62
CA ALA A 17 -5.27 17.43 2.17
C ALA A 17 -6.53 17.48 3.05
N ILE A 18 -6.70 18.52 3.87
CA ILE A 18 -7.90 18.72 4.68
C ILE A 18 -9.13 18.95 3.79
N GLU A 19 -9.04 19.81 2.76
CA GLU A 19 -10.14 20.03 1.79
C GLU A 19 -10.57 18.71 1.14
N LEU A 20 -9.61 17.86 0.75
CA LEU A 20 -9.88 16.55 0.16
C LEU A 20 -10.57 15.57 1.13
N LEU A 21 -10.33 15.65 2.44
CA LEU A 21 -11.10 14.89 3.42
C LEU A 21 -12.58 15.29 3.43
N TYR A 22 -12.87 16.59 3.40
CA TYR A 22 -14.24 17.09 3.37
C TYR A 22 -14.96 16.75 2.06
N GLU A 23 -14.26 16.84 0.92
CA GLU A 23 -14.79 16.42 -0.38
C GLU A 23 -15.03 14.91 -0.41
N GLY A 24 -14.04 14.11 0.03
CA GLY A 24 -14.15 12.65 0.11
C GLY A 24 -15.28 12.19 1.03
N LYS A 25 -15.52 12.89 2.14
CA LYS A 25 -16.64 12.57 3.05
C LYS A 25 -18.00 12.68 2.35
N LYS A 26 -18.18 13.66 1.47
CA LYS A 26 -19.40 13.80 0.65
C LYS A 26 -19.59 12.62 -0.32
N MET A 27 -18.51 11.91 -0.62
CA MET A 27 -18.47 10.71 -1.47
C MET A 27 -18.37 9.41 -0.66
N GLU A 28 -18.79 9.43 0.60
CA GLU A 28 -18.79 8.26 1.50
C GLU A 28 -17.39 7.72 1.83
N LEU A 29 -16.33 8.54 1.75
CA LEU A 29 -15.01 8.14 2.22
C LEU A 29 -15.09 7.72 3.69
N ASN A 30 -14.68 6.50 3.98
CA ASN A 30 -14.76 5.92 5.32
C ASN A 30 -13.39 5.72 5.97
N SER A 31 -12.32 5.70 5.19
CA SER A 31 -10.96 5.56 5.73
C SER A 31 -9.90 6.17 4.83
N ILE A 32 -8.82 6.60 5.44
CA ILE A 32 -7.59 7.04 4.79
C ILE A 32 -6.38 6.28 5.32
N GLN A 33 -5.34 6.22 4.52
CA GLN A 33 -4.01 5.86 4.95
C GLN A 33 -3.05 6.98 4.58
N ILE A 34 -2.34 7.50 5.58
CA ILE A 34 -1.28 8.46 5.36
C ILE A 34 -0.02 7.66 5.06
N THR A 35 0.64 7.96 3.96
CA THR A 35 1.84 7.25 3.50
C THR A 35 2.71 8.19 2.67
N GLY A 36 3.93 7.77 2.37
CA GLY A 36 4.87 8.56 1.61
C GLY A 36 6.26 7.96 1.73
N GLY A 37 7.31 8.76 1.74
CA GLY A 37 8.67 8.33 2.05
C GLY A 37 8.74 7.83 3.51
N GLU A 38 9.04 8.72 4.45
CA GLU A 38 8.93 8.44 5.90
C GLU A 38 8.00 9.46 6.54
N ILE A 39 6.83 9.00 6.98
CA ILE A 39 5.75 9.86 7.44
C ILE A 39 6.09 10.57 8.77
N THR A 40 6.90 9.93 9.61
CA THR A 40 7.30 10.51 10.90
C THR A 40 8.27 11.69 10.78
N MET A 41 8.93 11.85 9.63
CA MET A 41 9.70 13.06 9.31
C MET A 41 8.80 14.28 9.05
N TYR A 42 7.51 14.06 8.84
CA TYR A 42 6.50 15.09 8.57
C TYR A 42 5.38 15.01 9.60
N SER A 43 5.74 14.94 10.87
CA SER A 43 4.83 14.78 12.02
C SER A 43 3.71 15.82 12.02
N GLU A 44 4.00 17.07 11.65
CA GLU A 44 3.02 18.15 11.53
C GLU A 44 1.87 17.81 10.59
N PHE A 45 2.16 17.13 9.46
CA PHE A 45 1.12 16.71 8.53
C PHE A 45 0.13 15.74 9.19
N MET A 46 0.63 14.75 9.94
CA MET A 46 -0.21 13.81 10.68
C MET A 46 -1.01 14.51 11.77
N LEU A 47 -0.34 15.34 12.57
CA LEU A 47 -0.96 16.05 13.70
C LEU A 47 -2.06 17.00 13.25
N SER A 48 -1.90 17.61 12.06
CA SER A 48 -2.92 18.49 11.47
C SER A 48 -4.09 17.72 10.83
N LEU A 49 -3.82 16.61 10.12
CA LEU A 49 -4.83 15.90 9.33
C LEU A 49 -5.74 15.02 10.19
N ILE A 50 -5.18 14.34 11.21
CA ILE A 50 -5.90 13.37 12.05
C ILE A 50 -7.14 13.97 12.76
N PRO A 51 -7.07 15.17 13.39
CA PRO A 51 -8.23 15.78 14.03
C PRO A 51 -9.40 16.02 13.05
N HIS A 52 -9.11 16.45 11.82
CA HIS A 52 -10.12 16.63 10.78
C HIS A 52 -10.73 15.31 10.32
N ALA A 53 -9.92 14.27 10.11
CA ALA A 53 -10.41 12.92 9.78
C ALA A 53 -11.36 12.41 10.89
N LYS A 54 -10.99 12.56 12.16
CA LYS A 54 -11.84 12.19 13.32
C LYS A 54 -13.15 12.97 13.34
N LYS A 55 -13.13 14.30 13.17
CA LYS A 55 -14.33 15.13 13.12
C LYS A 55 -15.31 14.65 12.05
N LEU A 56 -14.79 14.13 10.94
CA LEU A 56 -15.58 13.61 9.83
C LEU A 56 -15.95 12.13 9.99
N ALA A 57 -15.59 11.48 11.11
CA ALA A 57 -15.72 10.03 11.31
C ALA A 57 -15.07 9.22 10.18
N ILE A 58 -13.91 9.69 9.68
CA ILE A 58 -13.06 8.98 8.72
C ILE A 58 -11.97 8.27 9.51
N ARG A 59 -11.89 6.94 9.36
CA ARG A 59 -10.86 6.14 10.02
C ARG A 59 -9.49 6.41 9.40
N VAL A 60 -8.50 6.67 10.24
CA VAL A 60 -7.09 6.71 9.81
C VAL A 60 -6.50 5.32 10.00
N ASN A 61 -6.15 4.65 8.91
CA ASN A 61 -5.49 3.34 8.96
C ASN A 61 -4.04 3.50 9.45
N LYS A 62 -3.43 2.41 9.93
CA LYS A 62 -2.05 2.40 10.43
C LYS A 62 -1.09 2.88 9.35
N PRO A 63 -0.43 4.04 9.50
CA PRO A 63 0.58 4.48 8.55
C PRO A 63 1.82 3.57 8.65
N PRO A 64 2.47 3.26 7.52
CA PRO A 64 3.76 2.58 7.53
C PRO A 64 4.85 3.57 7.97
N THR A 65 5.83 3.07 8.72
CA THR A 65 7.03 3.82 9.12
C THR A 65 8.23 2.89 9.22
N ASN A 66 9.39 3.41 8.91
CA ASN A 66 10.67 2.75 9.17
C ASN A 66 11.26 3.13 10.53
N ALA A 67 10.51 3.87 11.36
CA ALA A 67 10.89 4.34 12.68
C ALA A 67 12.04 5.38 12.70
N TYR A 68 12.30 6.09 11.59
CA TYR A 68 13.39 7.09 11.52
C TYR A 68 13.32 8.14 12.63
N ILE A 69 12.12 8.52 13.10
CA ILE A 69 11.95 9.50 14.18
C ILE A 69 12.66 9.09 15.47
N ALA A 70 12.80 7.79 15.72
CA ALA A 70 13.46 7.26 16.90
C ALA A 70 15.01 7.32 16.84
N LYS A 71 15.57 7.87 15.75
CA LYS A 71 16.97 8.32 15.73
C LYS A 71 17.25 9.29 16.85
N ASP A 72 16.26 10.11 17.22
CA ASP A 72 16.27 11.00 18.37
C ASP A 72 15.09 10.64 19.29
N LYS A 73 15.40 10.14 20.51
CA LYS A 73 14.38 9.69 21.46
C LYS A 73 13.49 10.83 21.95
N ASN A 74 14.02 12.06 22.07
CA ASN A 74 13.24 13.21 22.50
C ASN A 74 12.20 13.58 21.44
N ASN A 75 12.59 13.59 20.17
CA ASN A 75 11.68 13.84 19.05
C ASN A 75 10.59 12.76 18.97
N ALA A 76 10.94 11.48 19.21
CA ALA A 76 9.96 10.39 19.25
C ALA A 76 8.98 10.55 20.42
N ALA A 77 9.49 10.90 21.61
CA ALA A 77 8.67 11.14 22.80
C ALA A 77 7.67 12.29 22.60
N GLU A 78 8.15 13.42 22.08
CA GLU A 78 7.30 14.56 21.75
C GLU A 78 6.23 14.22 20.73
N PHE A 79 6.60 13.53 19.65
CA PHE A 79 5.68 13.09 18.63
C PHE A 79 4.57 12.20 19.20
N PHE A 80 4.91 11.20 20.04
CA PHE A 80 3.92 10.32 20.64
C PHE A 80 3.04 11.05 21.67
N LYS A 81 3.61 11.98 22.44
CA LYS A 81 2.85 12.85 23.32
C LYS A 81 1.79 13.63 22.54
N ASN A 82 2.18 14.30 21.46
CA ASN A 82 1.27 15.07 20.61
C ASN A 82 0.19 14.20 19.96
N LEU A 83 0.54 12.98 19.50
CA LEU A 83 -0.44 12.01 19.01
C LEU A 83 -1.43 11.57 20.09
N LYS A 84 -0.98 11.43 21.34
CA LYS A 84 -1.84 11.12 22.49
C LYS A 84 -2.82 12.26 22.77
N GLU A 85 -2.38 13.51 22.71
CA GLU A 85 -3.21 14.70 22.93
C GLU A 85 -4.34 14.81 21.92
N ILE A 86 -4.09 14.49 20.64
CA ILE A 86 -5.14 14.43 19.62
C ILE A 86 -5.94 13.12 19.63
N ASN A 87 -5.73 12.27 20.65
CA ASN A 87 -6.39 10.98 20.82
C ASN A 87 -6.23 10.06 19.59
N TYR A 88 -5.03 9.94 19.02
CA TYR A 88 -4.73 8.99 17.98
C TYR A 88 -4.71 7.56 18.55
N THR A 89 -5.35 6.61 17.88
CA THR A 89 -5.50 5.23 18.38
C THR A 89 -5.16 4.13 17.39
N SER A 90 -4.96 4.47 16.13
CA SER A 90 -4.79 3.46 15.08
C SER A 90 -3.46 2.70 15.15
N GLY A 91 -2.42 3.30 15.73
CA GLY A 91 -1.07 2.72 15.79
C GLY A 91 -0.31 2.83 14.47
N PHE A 92 0.78 2.09 14.36
CA PHE A 92 1.69 2.13 13.21
C PHE A 92 1.97 0.74 12.66
N ARG A 93 2.40 0.67 11.40
CA ARG A 93 2.99 -0.52 10.80
C ARG A 93 4.49 -0.29 10.60
N LEU A 94 5.30 -0.95 11.43
CA LEU A 94 6.76 -0.87 11.36
C LEU A 94 7.29 -1.68 10.19
N SER A 95 8.16 -1.10 9.40
CA SER A 95 8.84 -1.79 8.29
C SER A 95 10.15 -2.40 8.80
N ILE A 96 10.23 -3.73 8.82
CA ILE A 96 11.42 -4.48 9.27
C ILE A 96 11.77 -5.51 8.22
N ASP A 97 12.73 -5.20 7.37
CA ASP A 97 13.28 -6.10 6.38
C ASP A 97 14.68 -5.64 5.95
N PRO A 98 15.49 -6.47 5.30
CA PRO A 98 16.86 -6.13 4.93
C PRO A 98 16.98 -4.84 4.11
N TYR A 99 16.00 -4.50 3.25
CA TYR A 99 16.04 -3.26 2.46
C TYR A 99 15.94 -1.99 3.31
N HIS A 100 15.11 -2.04 4.38
CA HIS A 100 15.00 -0.92 5.31
C HIS A 100 16.21 -0.84 6.22
N GLN A 101 16.72 -1.99 6.71
CA GLN A 101 17.84 -2.03 7.65
C GLN A 101 19.20 -1.72 7.02
N GLU A 102 19.31 -1.63 5.69
CA GLU A 102 20.48 -1.03 5.03
C GLU A 102 20.71 0.44 5.44
N ARG A 103 19.65 1.15 5.85
CA ARG A 103 19.68 2.59 6.17
C ARG A 103 19.14 2.93 7.55
N ILE A 104 18.35 2.08 8.13
CA ILE A 104 17.66 2.27 9.40
C ILE A 104 18.15 1.19 10.38
N PRO A 105 19.03 1.51 11.32
CA PRO A 105 19.50 0.56 12.32
C PRO A 105 18.33 -0.04 13.12
N ILE A 106 18.40 -1.33 13.42
CA ILE A 106 17.32 -2.06 14.12
C ILE A 106 17.07 -1.51 15.53
N ASN A 107 18.07 -0.91 16.17
CA ASN A 107 17.92 -0.26 17.48
C ASN A 107 16.96 0.93 17.43
N TRP A 108 16.84 1.66 16.30
CA TRP A 108 15.82 2.72 16.19
C TRP A 108 14.41 2.15 16.19
N ILE A 109 14.22 0.95 15.65
CA ILE A 109 12.93 0.24 15.75
C ILE A 109 12.64 -0.17 17.19
N ALA A 110 13.66 -0.68 17.91
CA ALA A 110 13.52 -0.98 19.33
C ALA A 110 13.19 0.29 20.14
N ASP A 111 13.92 1.37 19.94
CA ASP A 111 13.67 2.66 20.58
C ASP A 111 12.27 3.21 20.27
N PHE A 112 11.79 3.07 19.02
CA PHE A 112 10.42 3.42 18.65
C PHE A 112 9.38 2.62 19.46
N ILE A 113 9.55 1.31 19.57
CA ILE A 113 8.63 0.44 20.31
C ILE A 113 8.64 0.80 21.80
N ILE A 114 9.83 1.01 22.40
CA ILE A 114 10.01 1.37 23.79
C ILE A 114 9.32 2.71 24.08
N GLU A 115 9.62 3.73 23.27
CA GLU A 115 9.04 5.06 23.48
C GLU A 115 7.52 5.07 23.22
N TYR A 116 7.06 4.37 22.16
CA TYR A 116 5.64 4.20 21.88
C TYR A 116 4.87 3.57 23.04
N SER A 117 5.47 2.58 23.72
CA SER A 117 4.84 1.87 24.84
C SER A 117 4.48 2.75 26.03
N ARG A 118 5.14 3.90 26.20
CA ARG A 118 4.86 4.89 27.27
C ARG A 118 3.53 5.61 27.06
N TYR A 119 3.06 5.70 25.83
CA TYR A 119 1.87 6.48 25.46
C TYR A 119 0.71 5.61 24.98
N PHE A 120 1.00 4.45 24.38
CA PHE A 120 0.05 3.61 23.65
C PHE A 120 0.21 2.13 23.97
N LYS A 121 -0.87 1.37 23.74
CA LYS A 121 -0.81 -0.09 23.85
C LYS A 121 -0.04 -0.68 22.68
N LEU A 122 0.94 -1.53 22.93
CA LEU A 122 1.76 -2.19 21.91
C LEU A 122 0.94 -3.03 20.91
N SER A 123 -0.23 -3.55 21.31
CA SER A 123 -1.13 -4.28 20.42
C SER A 123 -1.69 -3.45 19.26
N SER A 124 -1.56 -2.12 19.29
CA SER A 124 -1.90 -1.26 18.18
C SER A 124 -0.80 -1.21 17.10
N LEU A 125 0.42 -1.67 17.39
CA LEU A 125 1.48 -1.82 16.41
C LEU A 125 1.27 -3.08 15.56
N THR A 126 1.82 -3.05 14.33
CA THR A 126 2.02 -4.22 13.49
C THR A 126 3.38 -4.12 12.81
N ILE A 127 3.95 -5.25 12.42
CA ILE A 127 5.21 -5.29 11.66
C ILE A 127 4.91 -5.78 10.25
N GLY A 128 5.52 -5.11 9.28
CA GLY A 128 5.47 -5.45 7.88
C GLY A 128 6.87 -5.69 7.33
N SER A 129 7.12 -6.86 6.76
CA SER A 129 8.40 -7.22 6.16
C SER A 129 8.20 -7.66 4.73
N SER A 130 9.04 -7.19 3.83
CA SER A 130 8.97 -7.51 2.42
C SER A 130 10.34 -8.00 1.94
N TYR A 131 10.51 -9.32 1.91
CA TYR A 131 11.75 -9.93 1.45
C TYR A 131 11.52 -11.36 0.96
N TYR A 132 12.37 -11.84 0.05
CA TYR A 132 12.25 -13.18 -0.52
C TYR A 132 12.83 -14.26 0.42
N ASP A 133 13.81 -13.93 1.24
CA ASP A 133 14.46 -14.83 2.20
C ASP A 133 13.90 -14.58 3.61
N LYS A 134 13.09 -15.53 4.08
CA LYS A 134 12.44 -15.42 5.40
C LYS A 134 13.43 -15.53 6.55
N GLU A 135 14.52 -16.27 6.38
CA GLU A 135 15.51 -16.46 7.45
C GLU A 135 16.21 -15.15 7.78
N LYS A 136 16.53 -14.33 6.77
CA LYS A 136 17.05 -12.98 7.00
C LYS A 136 16.09 -12.08 7.76
N ILE A 137 14.77 -12.22 7.53
CA ILE A 137 13.77 -11.49 8.30
C ILE A 137 13.75 -11.97 9.75
N PHE A 138 13.81 -13.29 9.99
CA PHE A 138 13.82 -13.82 11.34
C PHE A 138 15.08 -13.46 12.11
N THR A 139 16.23 -13.39 11.45
CA THR A 139 17.48 -12.88 12.07
C THR A 139 17.27 -11.44 12.59
N LEU A 140 16.64 -10.56 11.79
CA LEU A 140 16.31 -9.19 12.24
C LEU A 140 15.32 -9.18 13.39
N TYR A 141 14.34 -10.09 13.41
CA TYR A 141 13.40 -10.20 14.54
C TYR A 141 14.09 -10.68 15.81
N ASP A 142 15.02 -11.65 15.73
CA ASP A 142 15.77 -12.14 16.86
C ASP A 142 16.68 -11.03 17.44
N GLU A 143 17.32 -10.23 16.59
CA GLU A 143 18.08 -9.05 16.99
C GLU A 143 17.19 -8.00 17.69
N LEU A 144 16.03 -7.70 17.12
CA LEU A 144 15.06 -6.80 17.75
C LEU A 144 14.63 -7.29 19.13
N ILE A 145 14.33 -8.60 19.27
CA ILE A 145 13.94 -9.20 20.55
C ILE A 145 15.03 -9.07 21.59
N LEU A 146 16.29 -9.31 21.19
CA LEU A 146 17.42 -9.15 22.11
C LEU A 146 17.51 -7.73 22.66
N LEU A 147 17.32 -6.71 21.81
CA LEU A 147 17.30 -5.32 22.24
C LEU A 147 16.14 -5.01 23.18
N LEU A 148 14.93 -5.51 22.86
CA LEU A 148 13.72 -5.28 23.67
C LEU A 148 13.77 -5.96 25.03
N LYS A 149 14.44 -7.12 25.18
CA LYS A 149 14.61 -7.81 26.48
C LYS A 149 15.32 -6.98 27.55
N ASN A 150 16.09 -5.97 27.15
CA ASN A 150 16.74 -5.04 28.08
C ASN A 150 15.75 -4.05 28.72
N HIS A 151 14.52 -3.93 28.17
CA HIS A 151 13.55 -2.93 28.58
C HIS A 151 12.21 -3.50 29.04
N PHE A 152 11.87 -4.72 28.63
CA PHE A 152 10.61 -5.39 28.95
C PHE A 152 10.87 -6.69 29.73
N LYS A 153 9.94 -7.05 30.62
CA LYS A 153 10.07 -8.25 31.47
C LYS A 153 10.01 -9.54 30.66
N SER A 154 9.19 -9.56 29.62
CA SER A 154 9.05 -10.72 28.74
C SER A 154 8.95 -10.30 27.29
N VAL A 155 9.80 -10.89 26.44
CA VAL A 155 9.77 -10.70 24.99
C VAL A 155 9.99 -12.03 24.31
N GLU A 156 9.07 -12.42 23.42
CA GLU A 156 9.08 -13.72 22.74
C GLU A 156 8.58 -13.60 21.30
N LEU A 157 9.22 -14.31 20.37
CA LEU A 157 8.75 -14.52 19.00
C LEU A 157 7.99 -15.85 18.89
N ILE A 158 6.71 -15.79 18.54
CA ILE A 158 5.89 -16.98 18.30
C ILE A 158 5.64 -17.09 16.78
N LYS A 159 6.50 -17.84 16.08
CA LYS A 159 6.51 -17.92 14.62
C LYS A 159 5.20 -18.49 14.05
N GLU A 160 4.63 -19.52 14.68
CA GLU A 160 3.40 -20.19 14.25
C GLU A 160 2.20 -19.24 14.31
N LYS A 161 2.16 -18.36 15.31
CA LYS A 161 1.09 -17.37 15.51
C LYS A 161 1.35 -16.05 14.79
N LYS A 162 2.52 -15.87 14.20
CA LYS A 162 2.99 -14.64 13.55
C LYS A 162 2.86 -13.42 14.46
N VAL A 163 3.36 -13.54 15.69
CA VAL A 163 3.34 -12.48 16.69
C VAL A 163 4.65 -12.36 17.43
N ILE A 164 4.99 -11.13 17.84
CA ILE A 164 5.95 -10.85 18.90
C ILE A 164 5.14 -10.50 20.15
N MET A 165 5.37 -11.23 21.22
CA MET A 165 4.79 -10.97 22.53
C MET A 165 5.72 -10.08 23.33
N ILE A 166 5.21 -9.00 23.91
CA ILE A 166 5.96 -8.09 24.79
C ILE A 166 5.08 -7.79 26.00
N ASP A 167 5.46 -8.25 27.19
CA ASP A 167 4.73 -8.08 28.46
C ASP A 167 3.21 -8.35 28.31
N GLY A 168 2.86 -9.43 27.61
CA GLY A 168 1.47 -9.84 27.36
C GLY A 168 0.78 -9.15 26.17
N TYR A 169 1.36 -8.13 25.57
CA TYR A 169 0.84 -7.49 24.36
C TYR A 169 1.27 -8.25 23.10
N LYS A 170 0.38 -8.33 22.11
CA LYS A 170 0.62 -8.99 20.83
C LYS A 170 0.90 -7.96 19.74
N ILE A 171 2.09 -7.96 19.17
CA ILE A 171 2.41 -7.25 17.94
C ILE A 171 2.35 -8.27 16.80
N LYS A 172 1.35 -8.16 15.92
CA LYS A 172 1.23 -9.04 14.75
C LYS A 172 2.26 -8.66 13.70
N TYR A 173 2.81 -9.66 13.01
CA TYR A 173 3.65 -9.40 11.86
C TYR A 173 3.16 -10.11 10.59
N GLY A 174 3.50 -9.53 9.43
CA GLY A 174 3.28 -10.12 8.12
C GLY A 174 4.56 -10.08 7.30
N ILE A 175 4.83 -11.16 6.58
CA ILE A 175 5.95 -11.27 5.66
C ILE A 175 5.36 -11.44 4.26
N TRP A 176 5.70 -10.52 3.35
CA TRP A 176 5.27 -10.54 1.98
C TRP A 176 6.46 -10.75 1.04
N LYS A 177 6.22 -11.48 -0.04
CA LYS A 177 7.16 -11.49 -1.15
C LYS A 177 7.14 -10.11 -1.81
N PRO A 178 8.30 -9.50 -2.09
CA PRO A 178 8.34 -8.22 -2.77
C PRO A 178 7.84 -8.38 -4.22
N THR A 179 7.15 -7.36 -4.72
CA THR A 179 6.92 -7.22 -6.16
C THR A 179 8.26 -6.97 -6.83
N ARG A 180 8.60 -7.79 -7.84
CA ARG A 180 9.86 -7.66 -8.55
C ARG A 180 9.86 -6.42 -9.43
N PRO A 181 10.83 -5.49 -9.29
CA PRO A 181 11.09 -4.51 -10.32
C PRO A 181 11.58 -5.21 -11.60
N SER A 182 11.22 -4.71 -12.76
CA SER A 182 11.54 -5.31 -14.08
C SER A 182 13.02 -5.56 -14.35
N TRP A 183 13.91 -4.93 -13.58
CA TRP A 183 15.37 -5.05 -13.70
C TRP A 183 16.01 -6.10 -12.78
N GLN A 184 15.23 -6.72 -11.87
CA GLN A 184 15.76 -7.78 -11.00
C GLN A 184 15.66 -9.16 -11.66
N PRO A 185 16.60 -10.08 -11.38
CA PRO A 185 16.53 -11.45 -11.89
C PRO A 185 15.29 -12.19 -11.42
N LEU A 186 14.91 -13.22 -12.15
CA LEU A 186 13.82 -14.13 -11.82
C LEU A 186 14.11 -14.84 -10.49
N TYR A 187 13.07 -15.02 -9.66
CA TYR A 187 13.14 -15.76 -8.40
C TYR A 187 12.50 -17.13 -8.54
N ASP A 188 12.92 -18.10 -7.73
CA ASP A 188 12.45 -19.49 -7.76
C ASP A 188 10.95 -19.68 -7.49
N TYR A 189 10.27 -18.63 -7.03
CA TYR A 189 8.85 -18.67 -6.70
C TYR A 189 7.92 -18.08 -7.78
N GLU A 190 8.37 -18.02 -9.02
CA GLU A 190 7.55 -17.51 -10.12
C GLU A 190 6.36 -18.44 -10.41
N VAL A 191 5.21 -17.81 -10.69
CA VAL A 191 3.98 -18.49 -11.02
C VAL A 191 3.73 -18.38 -12.52
N GLU A 192 3.51 -19.52 -13.18
CA GLU A 192 3.11 -19.53 -14.59
C GLU A 192 1.78 -18.77 -14.78
N LEU A 193 1.65 -18.08 -15.90
CA LEU A 193 0.47 -17.26 -16.23
C LEU A 193 -0.85 -18.03 -16.08
N LYS A 194 -0.88 -19.30 -16.49
CA LYS A 194 -2.07 -20.18 -16.38
C LYS A 194 -2.52 -20.44 -14.93
N LYS A 195 -1.63 -20.26 -13.95
CA LYS A 195 -1.93 -20.45 -12.52
C LYS A 195 -2.37 -19.16 -11.83
N ILE A 196 -2.35 -18.03 -12.52
CA ILE A 196 -2.86 -16.76 -11.99
C ILE A 196 -4.39 -16.81 -12.07
N THR A 197 -5.04 -16.85 -10.92
CA THR A 197 -6.50 -16.93 -10.79
C THR A 197 -7.12 -15.57 -10.44
N ASN A 198 -8.42 -15.43 -10.68
CA ASN A 198 -9.22 -14.20 -10.54
C ASN A 198 -9.53 -13.81 -9.08
N THR A 199 -8.66 -14.12 -8.11
CA THR A 199 -8.96 -13.92 -6.69
C THR A 199 -8.66 -12.51 -6.14
N MET A 200 -8.13 -11.59 -6.95
CA MET A 200 -7.78 -10.24 -6.49
C MET A 200 -8.64 -9.17 -7.13
N HIS A 201 -9.50 -8.57 -6.33
CA HIS A 201 -10.20 -7.33 -6.67
C HIS A 201 -9.27 -6.13 -6.45
N CYS A 202 -8.45 -5.80 -7.44
CA CYS A 202 -7.35 -4.83 -7.32
C CYS A 202 -7.81 -3.40 -7.00
N LEU A 203 -9.00 -2.99 -7.44
CA LEU A 203 -9.51 -1.62 -7.30
C LEU A 203 -10.55 -1.46 -6.19
N GLY A 204 -10.76 -2.52 -5.39
CA GLY A 204 -11.78 -2.55 -4.33
C GLY A 204 -13.20 -2.74 -4.85
N PRO A 205 -14.16 -2.96 -3.95
CA PRO A 205 -15.56 -3.12 -4.32
C PRO A 205 -16.07 -1.85 -4.99
N LYS A 206 -16.86 -2.01 -6.06
CA LYS A 206 -17.44 -0.90 -6.86
C LYS A 206 -16.48 -0.19 -7.84
N GLY A 207 -15.34 -0.81 -8.19
CA GLY A 207 -14.54 -0.41 -9.35
C GLY A 207 -13.51 0.71 -9.16
N VAL A 208 -13.64 1.58 -8.18
CA VAL A 208 -12.67 2.63 -7.83
C VAL A 208 -12.77 2.84 -6.32
N GLY A 209 -12.45 1.79 -5.54
CA GLY A 209 -12.57 1.81 -4.08
C GLY A 209 -11.32 2.32 -3.37
N TYR A 210 -10.16 2.30 -4.03
CA TYR A 210 -8.89 2.77 -3.47
C TYR A 210 -8.28 3.82 -4.39
N LEU A 211 -8.06 5.01 -3.84
CA LEU A 211 -7.38 6.09 -4.53
C LEU A 211 -6.07 6.40 -3.85
N TRP A 212 -5.07 6.68 -4.67
CA TRP A 212 -3.81 7.22 -4.25
C TRP A 212 -3.70 8.67 -4.76
N ILE A 213 -3.55 9.61 -3.85
CA ILE A 213 -3.36 11.03 -4.20
C ILE A 213 -1.91 11.38 -3.94
N GLU A 214 -1.21 11.77 -5.00
CA GLU A 214 0.21 12.13 -4.96
C GLU A 214 0.40 13.58 -4.46
N PRO A 215 1.60 13.90 -3.98
CA PRO A 215 1.90 15.27 -3.51
C PRO A 215 1.71 16.34 -4.59
N ASP A 216 1.83 16.00 -5.87
CA ASP A 216 1.58 16.88 -7.02
C ASP A 216 0.09 16.95 -7.43
N PHE A 217 -0.79 16.32 -6.62
CA PHE A 217 -2.25 16.25 -6.82
C PHE A 217 -2.73 15.36 -7.96
N LYS A 218 -1.88 14.53 -8.51
CA LYS A 218 -2.34 13.45 -9.38
C LYS A 218 -3.06 12.38 -8.60
N VAL A 219 -4.12 11.84 -9.19
CA VAL A 219 -4.95 10.78 -8.61
C VAL A 219 -4.71 9.49 -9.36
N ARG A 220 -4.38 8.43 -8.64
CA ARG A 220 -4.21 7.06 -9.18
C ARG A 220 -5.23 6.11 -8.58
N VAL A 221 -5.59 5.08 -9.35
CA VAL A 221 -6.51 4.02 -8.90
C VAL A 221 -5.82 2.82 -8.25
N CYS A 222 -4.49 2.78 -8.24
CA CYS A 222 -3.74 1.66 -7.70
C CYS A 222 -2.50 2.15 -6.96
N SER A 223 -2.24 1.54 -5.80
CA SER A 223 -1.07 1.79 -4.95
C SER A 223 -0.02 0.67 -5.01
N CYS A 224 -0.18 -0.33 -5.88
CA CYS A 224 0.80 -1.41 -6.01
C CYS A 224 2.14 -0.88 -6.47
N ASN A 225 3.21 -1.20 -5.74
CA ASN A 225 4.56 -0.68 -5.99
C ASN A 225 5.07 -0.95 -7.41
N GLY A 226 4.68 -2.08 -8.03
CA GLY A 226 5.03 -2.41 -9.41
C GLY A 226 4.37 -1.51 -10.45
N ASN A 227 3.25 -0.87 -10.12
CA ASN A 227 2.43 -0.10 -11.04
C ASN A 227 2.59 1.42 -10.89
N ASN A 228 3.45 1.89 -9.98
CA ASN A 228 3.63 3.33 -9.72
C ASN A 228 4.17 4.11 -10.92
N PHE A 229 4.63 3.42 -11.97
CA PHE A 229 5.21 4.03 -13.16
C PHE A 229 4.28 4.02 -14.37
N LEU A 230 3.08 3.46 -14.26
CA LEU A 230 2.12 3.42 -15.37
C LEU A 230 1.27 4.69 -15.39
N ASP A 231 1.47 5.49 -16.41
CA ASP A 231 0.68 6.71 -16.62
C ASP A 231 -0.80 6.40 -16.82
N TYR A 232 -1.14 5.23 -17.36
CA TYR A 232 -2.52 4.80 -17.54
C TYR A 232 -3.32 4.71 -16.23
N LEU A 233 -2.64 4.46 -15.10
CA LEU A 233 -3.28 4.41 -13.78
C LEU A 233 -3.50 5.79 -13.15
N ILE A 234 -2.98 6.87 -13.74
CA ILE A 234 -3.29 8.25 -13.37
C ILE A 234 -4.64 8.60 -14.00
N ILE A 235 -5.65 8.76 -13.17
CA ILE A 235 -7.04 9.01 -13.62
C ILE A 235 -7.42 10.48 -13.65
N GLY A 236 -6.59 11.35 -13.08
CA GLY A 236 -6.84 12.78 -13.09
C GLY A 236 -5.84 13.61 -12.31
N ASP A 237 -6.06 14.91 -12.33
CA ASP A 237 -5.25 15.93 -11.67
C ASP A 237 -6.17 16.91 -10.92
N LEU A 238 -6.07 16.92 -9.60
CA LEU A 238 -6.90 17.76 -8.72
C LEU A 238 -6.58 19.26 -8.83
N LYS A 239 -5.57 19.65 -9.58
CA LYS A 239 -5.34 21.05 -9.98
C LYS A 239 -6.30 21.53 -11.07
N LYS A 240 -6.89 20.57 -11.81
CA LYS A 240 -7.73 20.83 -12.98
C LYS A 240 -9.17 20.41 -12.77
N ASP A 241 -9.38 19.31 -12.06
CA ASP A 241 -10.67 18.65 -11.93
C ASP A 241 -11.07 18.47 -10.46
N LYS A 242 -12.36 18.36 -10.20
CA LYS A 242 -12.89 17.93 -8.89
C LYS A 242 -12.71 16.42 -8.72
N LEU A 243 -12.49 15.96 -7.50
CA LEU A 243 -12.28 14.53 -7.20
C LEU A 243 -13.47 13.67 -7.67
N ILE A 244 -14.70 14.16 -7.52
CA ILE A 244 -15.92 13.44 -7.95
C ILE A 244 -15.94 13.20 -9.47
N ASP A 245 -15.53 14.18 -10.27
CA ASP A 245 -15.52 14.09 -11.73
C ASP A 245 -14.44 13.09 -12.20
N ILE A 246 -13.26 13.12 -11.55
CA ILE A 246 -12.19 12.18 -11.78
C ILE A 246 -12.66 10.73 -11.53
N ILE A 247 -13.32 10.50 -10.38
CA ILE A 247 -13.83 9.18 -10.01
C ILE A 247 -14.91 8.71 -10.98
N ASN A 248 -15.84 9.58 -11.36
CA ASN A 248 -16.92 9.22 -12.28
C ASN A 248 -16.37 8.82 -13.66
N ARG A 249 -15.39 9.55 -14.19
CA ARG A 249 -14.70 9.15 -15.43
C ARG A 249 -14.00 7.79 -15.30
N ALA A 250 -13.28 7.57 -14.20
CA ALA A 250 -12.60 6.31 -13.95
C ALA A 250 -13.56 5.10 -13.85
N LYS A 251 -14.71 5.27 -13.21
CA LYS A 251 -15.76 4.24 -13.12
C LYS A 251 -16.34 3.84 -14.47
N GLN A 252 -16.28 4.71 -15.47
CA GLN A 252 -16.75 4.39 -16.83
C GLN A 252 -15.68 3.70 -17.68
N ASN A 253 -14.42 3.72 -17.26
CA ASN A 253 -13.33 3.13 -18.04
C ASN A 253 -13.43 1.59 -18.07
N PRO A 254 -13.51 0.97 -19.26
CA PRO A 254 -13.64 -0.48 -19.45
C PRO A 254 -12.52 -1.27 -18.76
N VAL A 255 -11.28 -0.82 -18.87
CA VAL A 255 -10.11 -1.49 -18.27
C VAL A 255 -10.24 -1.54 -16.74
N PHE A 256 -10.70 -0.44 -16.13
CA PHE A 256 -10.88 -0.39 -14.67
C PHE A 256 -12.09 -1.23 -14.23
N LYS A 257 -13.13 -1.33 -15.04
CA LYS A 257 -14.25 -2.24 -14.77
C LYS A 257 -13.79 -3.72 -14.76
N ILE A 258 -12.95 -4.12 -15.73
CA ILE A 258 -12.39 -5.48 -15.77
C ILE A 258 -11.46 -5.70 -14.56
N LEU A 259 -10.55 -4.78 -14.28
CA LEU A 259 -9.64 -4.89 -13.13
C LEU A 259 -10.40 -4.99 -11.79
N ALA A 260 -11.48 -4.26 -11.63
CA ALA A 260 -12.29 -4.28 -10.42
C ALA A 260 -13.00 -5.61 -10.19
N ASN A 261 -13.56 -6.19 -11.24
CA ASN A 261 -14.37 -7.39 -11.16
C ASN A 261 -13.57 -8.69 -11.29
N TYR A 262 -12.51 -8.67 -12.11
CA TYR A 262 -11.78 -9.88 -12.52
C TYR A 262 -10.27 -9.79 -12.28
N GLY A 263 -9.76 -8.63 -11.85
CA GLY A 263 -8.32 -8.43 -11.63
C GLY A 263 -7.49 -8.47 -12.92
N PRO A 264 -6.15 -8.55 -12.81
CA PRO A 264 -5.26 -8.64 -13.96
C PRO A 264 -5.47 -9.90 -14.82
N ALA A 265 -5.92 -11.01 -14.21
CA ALA A 265 -6.26 -12.21 -14.95
C ALA A 265 -7.44 -11.97 -15.91
N GLY A 266 -8.42 -11.17 -15.49
CA GLY A 266 -9.52 -10.79 -16.38
C GLY A 266 -9.10 -9.98 -17.59
N LEU A 267 -8.06 -9.12 -17.47
CA LEU A 267 -7.49 -8.43 -18.62
C LEU A 267 -6.83 -9.41 -19.60
N ARG A 268 -6.09 -10.40 -19.08
CA ARG A 268 -5.51 -11.48 -19.91
C ARG A 268 -6.61 -12.25 -20.65
N ASP A 269 -7.63 -12.70 -19.92
CA ASP A 269 -8.71 -13.53 -20.48
C ASP A 269 -9.51 -12.77 -21.52
N PHE A 270 -9.70 -11.46 -21.30
CA PHE A 270 -10.30 -10.56 -22.29
C PHE A 270 -9.46 -10.47 -23.57
N LEU A 271 -8.13 -10.29 -23.45
CA LEU A 271 -7.24 -10.24 -24.59
C LEU A 271 -7.21 -11.57 -25.34
N ASN A 272 -7.14 -12.70 -24.64
CA ASN A 272 -7.20 -14.03 -25.25
C ASN A 272 -8.49 -14.26 -26.01
N PHE A 273 -9.63 -13.82 -25.49
CA PHE A 273 -10.92 -13.88 -26.19
C PHE A 273 -10.91 -13.11 -27.50
N ASN A 274 -10.13 -12.04 -27.58
CA ASN A 274 -9.94 -11.22 -28.78
C ASN A 274 -8.71 -11.66 -29.60
N GLU A 275 -8.28 -12.93 -29.49
CA GLU A 275 -7.16 -13.54 -30.22
C GLU A 275 -5.79 -12.88 -30.00
N ILE A 276 -5.66 -12.07 -28.95
CA ILE A 276 -4.39 -11.48 -28.51
C ILE A 276 -3.80 -12.38 -27.43
N ILE A 277 -2.94 -13.30 -27.85
CA ILE A 277 -2.35 -14.29 -26.94
C ILE A 277 -1.15 -13.71 -26.22
N ILE A 278 -1.28 -13.56 -24.91
CA ILE A 278 -0.11 -13.37 -24.03
C ILE A 278 0.45 -14.78 -23.78
N SER A 279 1.75 -14.98 -24.05
CA SER A 279 2.38 -16.30 -23.93
C SER A 279 2.00 -17.02 -22.61
N PRO A 280 1.32 -18.16 -22.66
CA PRO A 280 0.86 -18.88 -21.46
C PRO A 280 2.02 -19.43 -20.61
N GLU A 281 3.21 -19.57 -21.18
CA GLU A 281 4.41 -20.07 -20.52
C GLU A 281 5.15 -18.98 -19.76
N LYS A 282 4.81 -17.72 -19.98
CA LYS A 282 5.45 -16.61 -19.30
C LYS A 282 5.19 -16.69 -17.79
N LYS A 283 6.23 -16.48 -17.01
CA LYS A 283 6.20 -16.54 -15.55
C LYS A 283 6.19 -15.14 -14.96
N TYR A 284 5.42 -14.98 -13.90
CA TYR A 284 5.30 -13.74 -13.15
C TYR A 284 5.55 -14.00 -11.67
N THR A 285 6.25 -13.11 -11.02
CA THR A 285 6.46 -13.15 -9.57
C THR A 285 5.18 -12.79 -8.82
N PHE A 286 4.43 -11.85 -9.41
CA PHE A 286 3.20 -11.34 -8.84
C PHE A 286 2.27 -10.82 -9.95
N MET A 287 0.96 -10.90 -9.75
CA MET A 287 0.00 -10.53 -10.79
C MET A 287 0.04 -9.05 -11.20
N CYS A 288 0.67 -8.17 -10.39
CA CYS A 288 0.92 -6.79 -10.81
C CYS A 288 1.92 -6.68 -11.97
N GLU A 289 2.79 -7.66 -12.17
CA GLU A 289 3.70 -7.69 -13.34
C GLU A 289 2.91 -7.94 -14.64
N LEU A 290 1.94 -8.84 -14.60
CA LEU A 290 0.99 -9.05 -15.70
C LEU A 290 0.19 -7.76 -15.98
N CYS A 291 -0.31 -7.12 -14.93
CA CYS A 291 -1.03 -5.85 -15.04
C CYS A 291 -0.16 -4.77 -15.70
N ASN A 292 1.12 -4.67 -15.28
CA ASN A 292 2.08 -3.74 -15.86
C ASN A 292 2.31 -3.99 -17.35
N GLU A 293 2.50 -5.23 -17.75
CA GLU A 293 2.73 -5.61 -19.13
C GLU A 293 1.53 -5.21 -20.02
N ILE A 294 0.33 -5.54 -19.56
CA ILE A 294 -0.89 -5.22 -20.32
C ILE A 294 -1.09 -3.70 -20.40
N LEU A 295 -1.00 -2.99 -19.27
CA LEU A 295 -1.28 -1.55 -19.23
C LEU A 295 -0.16 -0.67 -19.75
N ALA A 296 1.05 -1.19 -19.93
CA ALA A 296 2.13 -0.50 -20.64
C ALA A 296 1.97 -0.58 -22.17
N ASN A 297 1.14 -1.50 -22.68
CA ASN A 297 0.94 -1.70 -24.10
C ASN A 297 -0.34 -0.99 -24.58
N LYS A 298 -0.16 0.13 -25.27
CA LYS A 298 -1.28 0.92 -25.79
C LYS A 298 -2.22 0.10 -26.69
N ASN A 299 -1.69 -0.80 -27.54
CA ASN A 299 -2.51 -1.63 -28.41
C ASN A 299 -3.42 -2.57 -27.64
N TYR A 300 -2.96 -3.12 -26.50
CA TYR A 300 -3.80 -3.95 -25.63
C TYR A 300 -4.93 -3.13 -25.01
N ILE A 301 -4.63 -1.93 -24.53
CA ILE A 301 -5.61 -1.01 -23.96
C ILE A 301 -6.67 -0.64 -24.99
N ASP A 302 -6.25 -0.24 -26.19
CA ASP A 302 -7.16 0.15 -27.28
C ASP A 302 -8.10 -1.02 -27.63
N LYS A 303 -7.58 -2.25 -27.74
CA LYS A 303 -8.36 -3.45 -27.99
C LYS A 303 -9.37 -3.78 -26.88
N ILE A 304 -9.00 -3.59 -25.63
CA ILE A 304 -9.91 -3.75 -24.50
C ILE A 304 -11.07 -2.75 -24.61
N ILE A 305 -10.77 -1.49 -24.87
CA ILE A 305 -11.78 -0.43 -24.96
C ILE A 305 -12.71 -0.66 -26.15
N GLU A 306 -12.18 -0.98 -27.33
CA GLU A 306 -12.95 -1.22 -28.56
C GLU A 306 -13.93 -2.39 -28.42
N ASN A 307 -13.51 -3.47 -27.76
CA ASN A 307 -14.25 -4.73 -27.74
C ASN A 307 -14.99 -4.99 -26.41
N TYR A 308 -14.94 -4.05 -25.45
CA TYR A 308 -15.50 -4.24 -24.11
C TYR A 308 -16.96 -4.69 -24.11
N ASN A 309 -17.81 -4.00 -24.85
CA ASN A 309 -19.24 -4.32 -24.91
C ASN A 309 -19.51 -5.70 -25.55
N ARG A 310 -18.73 -6.08 -26.57
CA ARG A 310 -18.86 -7.38 -27.25
C ARG A 310 -18.54 -8.56 -26.33
N PHE A 311 -17.58 -8.42 -25.45
CA PHE A 311 -17.21 -9.45 -24.48
C PHE A 311 -18.34 -9.72 -23.49
N PHE A 312 -18.90 -8.69 -22.88
CA PHE A 312 -19.96 -8.85 -21.87
C PHE A 312 -21.29 -9.28 -22.46
N LEU A 313 -21.63 -8.86 -23.64
CA LEU A 313 -22.83 -9.35 -24.34
C LEU A 313 -22.79 -10.87 -24.57
N ASN A 314 -21.59 -11.42 -24.86
CA ASN A 314 -21.42 -12.86 -25.03
C ASN A 314 -21.43 -13.64 -23.69
N GLU A 315 -20.94 -13.05 -22.59
CA GLU A 315 -21.03 -13.67 -21.26
C GLU A 315 -22.47 -13.74 -20.74
N GLU A 316 -23.31 -12.75 -21.01
CA GLU A 316 -24.73 -12.77 -20.66
C GLU A 316 -25.46 -13.84 -21.46
N VAL A 317 -25.15 -14.01 -22.74
CA VAL A 317 -25.72 -15.07 -23.60
C VAL A 317 -25.21 -16.46 -23.20
N ALA A 318 -24.01 -16.62 -22.68
CA ALA A 318 -23.45 -17.89 -22.22
C ALA A 318 -23.99 -18.32 -20.84
N LYS A 319 -24.67 -17.44 -20.12
CA LYS A 319 -25.34 -17.75 -18.82
C LYS A 319 -26.84 -17.98 -18.93
N LEU A 320 -27.40 -17.79 -20.14
CA LEU A 320 -28.77 -18.19 -20.51
C LEU A 320 -28.80 -19.59 -21.13
#